data_fb4780d06aa80441326ca0c987e3389f
#
_entry.id   fb4780d06aa80441326ca0c987e3389f
#
_cell.length_a   1.000
_cell.length_b   1.000
_cell.length_c   1.000
_cell.angle_alpha   90.00
_cell.angle_beta   90.00
_cell.angle_gamma   90.00
#
_symmetry.space_group_name_H-M   'P 1'
#
loop_
_entity.id
_entity.type
_entity.pdbx_description
1 polymer ?
#
loop_
_entity_poly.entity_id
_entity_poly.type
_entity_poly.pdbx_seq_one_letter_code
_entity_poly.pdbx_strand_id
1 'polypeptide(L)'
;MSRARGRVPAHARHRKIIKAAKGFYGRRKNTFRTAQTAVVKSGVNAYKGRKQKKRNFRSLWIQRINAACRVIDESFTYSRFIDGLSKAGVTVDRKVMADLAMHEPAAFTALVEKARAALA
;
A
#
# COMPACT_ATOMS: atom_id res chain seq x y z
N MET A 1 -27.79 39.95 33.63
CA MET A 1 -27.71 39.64 32.19
C MET A 1 -26.63 38.60 31.92
N SER A 2 -26.98 37.48 31.30
CA SER A 2 -25.99 36.50 30.92
C SER A 2 -25.21 37.01 29.70
N ARG A 3 -23.88 37.05 29.80
CA ARG A 3 -22.99 37.46 28.69
C ARG A 3 -22.84 36.32 27.70
N ALA A 4 -23.23 36.51 26.46
CA ALA A 4 -22.90 35.59 25.38
C ALA A 4 -21.37 35.56 25.18
N ARG A 5 -20.70 34.54 25.63
CA ARG A 5 -19.29 34.33 25.38
C ARG A 5 -19.17 33.61 24.06
N GLY A 6 -18.26 34.06 23.18
CA GLY A 6 -18.04 33.49 21.86
C GLY A 6 -17.41 32.07 21.89
N ARG A 7 -17.99 31.17 22.68
CA ARG A 7 -17.53 29.78 22.84
C ARG A 7 -18.01 28.83 21.74
N VAL A 8 -19.03 29.21 21.00
CA VAL A 8 -19.64 28.34 19.96
C VAL A 8 -18.63 27.94 18.87
N PRO A 9 -17.84 28.86 18.28
CA PRO A 9 -16.85 28.49 17.30
C PRO A 9 -15.71 27.59 17.88
N ALA A 10 -15.28 27.89 19.11
CA ALA A 10 -14.27 27.10 19.80
C ALA A 10 -14.78 25.68 20.09
N HIS A 11 -16.01 25.56 20.59
CA HIS A 11 -16.67 24.28 20.84
C HIS A 11 -16.81 23.46 19.55
N ALA A 12 -17.18 24.09 18.45
CA ALA A 12 -17.30 23.44 17.15
C ALA A 12 -15.93 22.86 16.68
N ARG A 13 -14.82 23.61 16.84
CA ARG A 13 -13.47 23.14 16.54
C ARG A 13 -13.07 21.96 17.42
N HIS A 14 -13.32 22.02 18.72
CA HIS A 14 -13.05 20.93 19.64
C HIS A 14 -13.86 19.69 19.31
N ARG A 15 -15.14 19.86 18.99
CA ARG A 15 -16.03 18.75 18.61
C ARG A 15 -15.59 18.06 17.32
N LYS A 16 -15.04 18.81 16.36
CA LYS A 16 -14.47 18.24 15.13
C LYS A 16 -13.35 17.25 15.44
N ILE A 17 -12.45 17.61 16.36
CA ILE A 17 -11.33 16.73 16.78
C ILE A 17 -11.85 15.52 17.54
N ILE A 18 -12.79 15.69 18.46
CA ILE A 18 -13.40 14.59 19.21
C ILE A 18 -14.12 13.61 18.27
N LYS A 19 -14.80 14.11 17.24
CA LYS A 19 -15.40 13.24 16.20
C LYS A 19 -14.35 12.43 15.44
N ALA A 20 -13.22 13.04 15.10
CA ALA A 20 -12.12 12.35 14.43
C ALA A 20 -11.46 11.29 15.33
N ALA A 21 -11.54 11.44 16.65
CA ALA A 21 -11.05 10.50 17.64
C ALA A 21 -12.05 9.40 18.05
N LYS A 22 -13.18 9.30 17.36
CA LYS A 22 -14.21 8.30 17.65
C LYS A 22 -13.63 6.88 17.59
N GLY A 23 -13.93 6.08 18.60
CA GLY A 23 -13.43 4.70 18.71
C GLY A 23 -12.06 4.56 19.36
N PHE A 24 -11.38 5.66 19.73
CA PHE A 24 -10.09 5.59 20.39
C PHE A 24 -10.23 5.11 21.84
N TYR A 25 -9.21 4.43 22.33
CA TYR A 25 -9.22 3.82 23.66
C TYR A 25 -9.23 4.87 24.78
N GLY A 26 -10.03 4.59 25.81
CA GLY A 26 -10.08 5.39 27.05
C GLY A 26 -10.50 6.84 26.81
N ARG A 27 -9.80 7.77 27.44
CA ARG A 27 -10.09 9.20 27.37
C ARG A 27 -9.61 9.88 26.08
N ARG A 28 -8.91 9.19 25.22
CA ARG A 28 -8.48 9.68 23.91
C ARG A 28 -9.64 9.99 22.97
N LYS A 29 -10.82 9.42 23.20
CA LYS A 29 -12.03 9.65 22.40
C LYS A 29 -12.90 10.81 22.87
N ASN A 30 -12.83 11.20 24.15
CA ASN A 30 -13.77 12.13 24.78
C ASN A 30 -13.14 13.35 25.46
N THR A 31 -11.85 13.34 25.73
CA THR A 31 -11.11 14.48 26.30
C THR A 31 -10.33 15.20 25.21
N PHE A 32 -10.61 16.49 25.01
CA PHE A 32 -10.05 17.25 23.88
C PHE A 32 -8.52 17.22 23.79
N ARG A 33 -7.82 17.51 24.89
CA ARG A 33 -6.35 17.57 24.89
C ARG A 33 -5.70 16.24 24.48
N THR A 34 -6.15 15.14 25.06
CA THR A 34 -5.66 13.80 24.70
C THR A 34 -6.15 13.36 23.33
N ALA A 35 -7.37 13.70 22.95
CA ALA A 35 -7.90 13.42 21.62
C ALA A 35 -7.12 14.15 20.53
N GLN A 36 -6.76 15.41 20.72
CA GLN A 36 -5.95 16.18 19.77
C GLN A 36 -4.60 15.52 19.51
N THR A 37 -3.88 15.16 20.56
CA THR A 37 -2.60 14.47 20.44
C THR A 37 -2.74 13.11 19.73
N ALA A 38 -3.77 12.34 20.09
CA ALA A 38 -4.04 11.05 19.47
C ALA A 38 -4.39 11.18 17.98
N VAL A 39 -5.19 12.13 17.59
CA VAL A 39 -5.57 12.38 16.17
C VAL A 39 -4.36 12.82 15.36
N VAL A 40 -3.51 13.71 15.90
CA VAL A 40 -2.28 14.13 15.21
C VAL A 40 -1.33 12.95 14.99
N LYS A 41 -1.11 12.13 16.02
CA LYS A 41 -0.27 10.92 15.91
C LYS A 41 -0.86 9.91 14.92
N SER A 42 -2.17 9.71 14.94
CA SER A 42 -2.87 8.88 13.97
C SER A 42 -2.66 9.36 12.52
N GLY A 43 -2.73 10.67 12.29
CA GLY A 43 -2.43 11.28 11.00
C GLY A 43 -1.01 11.04 10.52
N VAL A 44 -0.03 11.19 11.41
CA VAL A 44 1.39 10.91 11.12
C VAL A 44 1.61 9.44 10.79
N ASN A 45 1.01 8.53 11.57
CA ASN A 45 1.09 7.10 11.33
C ASN A 45 0.40 6.69 10.01
N ALA A 46 -0.73 7.32 9.69
CA ALA A 46 -1.42 7.09 8.42
C ALA A 46 -0.56 7.53 7.22
N TYR A 47 0.11 8.66 7.31
CA TYR A 47 1.05 9.14 6.27
C TYR A 47 2.19 8.14 6.04
N LYS A 48 2.83 7.69 7.11
CA LYS A 48 3.88 6.65 7.04
C LYS A 48 3.34 5.33 6.52
N GLY A 49 2.19 4.91 7.02
CA GLY A 49 1.53 3.65 6.64
C GLY A 49 1.16 3.60 5.15
N ARG A 50 0.67 4.70 4.58
CA ARG A 50 0.38 4.75 3.13
C ARG A 50 1.65 4.59 2.28
N LYS A 51 2.79 5.14 2.71
CA LYS A 51 4.08 4.94 2.02
C LYS A 51 4.58 3.50 2.16
N GLN A 52 4.51 2.95 3.37
CA GLN A 52 4.89 1.56 3.63
C GLN A 52 4.02 0.55 2.89
N LYS A 53 2.72 0.81 2.78
CA LYS A 53 1.78 -0.03 2.04
C LYS A 53 2.25 -0.27 0.60
N LYS A 54 2.64 0.78 -0.11
CA LYS A 54 3.14 0.68 -1.49
C LYS A 54 4.41 -0.18 -1.58
N ARG A 55 5.35 -0.01 -0.65
CA ARG A 55 6.59 -0.81 -0.59
C ARG A 55 6.31 -2.27 -0.29
N ASN A 56 5.43 -2.54 0.67
CA ASN A 56 5.07 -3.89 1.08
C ASN A 56 4.36 -4.66 -0.04
N PHE A 57 3.42 -4.03 -0.72
CA PHE A 57 2.75 -4.65 -1.86
C PHE A 57 3.70 -4.91 -3.02
N ARG A 58 4.59 -3.96 -3.33
CA ARG A 58 5.61 -4.18 -4.37
C ARG A 58 6.51 -5.36 -4.02
N SER A 59 6.96 -5.47 -2.77
CA SER A 59 7.75 -6.60 -2.29
C SER A 59 6.99 -7.93 -2.45
N LEU A 60 5.71 -7.95 -2.08
CA LEU A 60 4.85 -9.13 -2.23
C LEU A 60 4.70 -9.54 -3.71
N TRP A 61 4.46 -8.60 -4.61
CA TRP A 61 4.37 -8.91 -6.04
C TRP A 61 5.68 -9.48 -6.59
N ILE A 62 6.82 -8.91 -6.20
CA ILE A 62 8.14 -9.41 -6.58
C ILE A 62 8.34 -10.85 -6.10
N GLN A 63 7.97 -11.17 -4.86
CA GLN A 63 8.06 -12.52 -4.32
C GLN A 63 7.20 -13.51 -5.11
N ARG A 64 5.96 -13.15 -5.44
CA ARG A 64 5.05 -13.99 -6.22
C ARG A 64 5.56 -14.25 -7.63
N ILE A 65 6.02 -13.20 -8.31
CA ILE A 65 6.59 -13.31 -9.66
C ILE A 65 7.87 -14.19 -9.63
N ASN A 66 8.76 -13.96 -8.68
CA ASN A 66 9.99 -14.72 -8.56
C ASN A 66 9.71 -16.21 -8.28
N ALA A 67 8.76 -16.51 -7.40
CA ALA A 67 8.34 -17.87 -7.14
C ALA A 67 7.80 -18.56 -8.40
N ALA A 68 6.92 -17.89 -9.15
CA ALA A 68 6.36 -18.41 -10.39
C ALA A 68 7.42 -18.62 -11.49
N CYS A 69 8.39 -17.69 -11.61
CA CYS A 69 9.52 -17.88 -12.53
C CYS A 69 10.32 -19.14 -12.19
N ARG A 70 10.60 -19.36 -10.91
CA ARG A 70 11.38 -20.51 -10.45
C ARG A 70 10.64 -21.85 -10.56
N VAL A 71 9.33 -21.83 -10.52
CA VAL A 71 8.51 -23.03 -10.80
C VAL A 71 8.67 -23.47 -12.27
N ILE A 72 8.80 -22.51 -13.18
CA ILE A 72 8.99 -22.79 -14.62
C ILE A 72 10.44 -23.18 -14.90
N ASP A 73 11.40 -22.46 -14.30
CA ASP A 73 12.84 -22.72 -14.41
C ASP A 73 13.55 -22.22 -13.14
N GLU A 74 14.14 -23.14 -12.41
CA GLU A 74 14.83 -22.86 -11.15
C GLU A 74 15.95 -21.82 -11.27
N SER A 75 16.60 -21.77 -12.44
CA SER A 75 17.69 -20.82 -12.74
C SER A 75 17.18 -19.43 -13.17
N PHE A 76 15.89 -19.30 -13.49
CA PHE A 76 15.31 -18.06 -14.03
C PHE A 76 14.76 -17.17 -12.93
N THR A 77 15.55 -16.17 -12.55
CA THR A 77 15.23 -15.25 -11.45
C THR A 77 14.35 -14.09 -11.90
N TYR A 78 13.69 -13.42 -10.92
CA TYR A 78 12.92 -12.18 -11.14
C TYR A 78 13.71 -11.11 -11.90
N SER A 79 14.99 -10.91 -11.58
CA SER A 79 15.83 -9.89 -12.24
C SER A 79 16.01 -10.18 -13.74
N ARG A 80 16.27 -11.43 -14.10
CA ARG A 80 16.36 -11.87 -15.49
C ARG A 80 15.03 -11.73 -16.22
N PHE A 81 13.93 -12.05 -15.55
CA PHE A 81 12.58 -11.90 -16.11
C PHE A 81 12.28 -10.44 -16.47
N ILE A 82 12.54 -9.51 -15.56
CA ILE A 82 12.31 -8.07 -15.79
C ILE A 82 13.24 -7.52 -16.88
N ASP A 83 14.51 -7.92 -16.89
CA ASP A 83 15.43 -7.51 -17.95
C ASP A 83 14.97 -8.03 -19.33
N GLY A 84 14.55 -9.29 -19.40
CA GLY A 84 14.01 -9.89 -20.62
C GLY A 84 12.75 -9.18 -21.12
N LEU A 85 11.81 -8.88 -20.24
CA LEU A 85 10.60 -8.12 -20.61
C LEU A 85 10.94 -6.69 -21.10
N SER A 86 11.90 -6.04 -20.46
CA SER A 86 12.37 -4.72 -20.88
C SER A 86 12.98 -4.76 -22.28
N LYS A 87 13.81 -5.75 -22.58
CA LYS A 87 14.41 -5.96 -23.91
C LYS A 87 13.37 -6.34 -24.96
N ALA A 88 12.36 -7.11 -24.58
CA ALA A 88 11.22 -7.46 -25.45
C ALA A 88 10.25 -6.29 -25.69
N GLY A 89 10.43 -5.14 -25.03
CA GLY A 89 9.53 -3.99 -25.12
C GLY A 89 8.14 -4.22 -24.49
N VAL A 90 8.01 -5.20 -23.61
CA VAL A 90 6.74 -5.56 -22.96
C VAL A 90 6.60 -4.74 -21.67
N THR A 91 5.60 -3.86 -21.63
CA THR A 91 5.29 -3.01 -20.46
C THR A 91 4.04 -3.55 -19.76
N VAL A 92 4.24 -4.36 -18.74
CA VAL A 92 3.17 -4.89 -17.87
C VAL A 92 3.47 -4.51 -16.43
N ASP A 93 2.44 -4.09 -15.69
CA ASP A 93 2.57 -3.74 -14.28
C ASP A 93 2.83 -4.98 -13.41
N ARG A 94 3.64 -4.81 -12.38
CA ARG A 94 4.00 -5.88 -11.43
C ARG A 94 2.79 -6.47 -10.71
N LYS A 95 1.78 -5.65 -10.42
CA LYS A 95 0.53 -6.11 -9.81
C LYS A 95 -0.18 -7.10 -10.72
N VAL A 96 -0.30 -6.76 -12.01
CA VAL A 96 -0.94 -7.62 -13.03
C VAL A 96 -0.12 -8.90 -13.23
N MET A 97 1.21 -8.80 -13.33
CA MET A 97 2.06 -9.99 -13.47
C MET A 97 1.95 -10.94 -12.26
N ALA A 98 1.88 -10.39 -11.05
CA ALA A 98 1.70 -11.20 -9.84
C ALA A 98 0.32 -11.87 -9.77
N ASP A 99 -0.69 -11.23 -10.29
CA ASP A 99 -2.04 -11.77 -10.40
C ASP A 99 -2.12 -12.90 -11.44
N LEU A 100 -1.56 -12.68 -12.62
CA LEU A 100 -1.43 -13.72 -13.66
C LEU A 100 -0.64 -14.93 -13.15
N ALA A 101 0.42 -14.71 -12.41
CA ALA A 101 1.23 -15.79 -11.84
C ALA A 101 0.44 -16.72 -10.91
N MET A 102 -0.60 -16.20 -10.25
CA MET A 102 -1.44 -16.96 -9.32
C MET A 102 -2.68 -17.58 -9.99
N HIS A 103 -3.34 -16.84 -10.86
CA HIS A 103 -4.66 -17.21 -11.39
C HIS A 103 -4.61 -17.75 -12.82
N GLU A 104 -3.64 -17.30 -13.62
CA GLU A 104 -3.50 -17.69 -15.02
C GLU A 104 -2.05 -18.10 -15.36
N PRO A 105 -1.60 -19.28 -14.88
CA PRO A 105 -0.23 -19.75 -15.07
C PRO A 105 0.18 -19.84 -16.55
N ALA A 106 -0.74 -20.20 -17.43
CA ALA A 106 -0.47 -20.31 -18.87
C ALA A 106 -0.12 -18.95 -19.49
N ALA A 107 -0.84 -17.90 -19.14
CA ALA A 107 -0.56 -16.54 -19.60
C ALA A 107 0.79 -16.02 -19.03
N PHE A 108 1.09 -16.35 -17.79
CA PHE A 108 2.37 -16.02 -17.16
C PHE A 108 3.54 -16.74 -17.84
N THR A 109 3.40 -18.03 -18.17
CA THR A 109 4.39 -18.81 -18.90
C THR A 109 4.72 -18.19 -20.25
N ALA A 110 3.71 -17.73 -21.00
CA ALA A 110 3.91 -17.03 -22.27
C ALA A 110 4.77 -15.73 -22.09
N LEU A 111 4.59 -15.01 -20.98
CA LEU A 111 5.43 -13.84 -20.67
C LEU A 111 6.89 -14.26 -20.36
N VAL A 112 7.07 -15.35 -19.64
CA VAL A 112 8.41 -15.90 -19.33
C VAL A 112 9.13 -16.32 -20.61
N GLU A 113 8.44 -16.98 -21.52
CA GLU A 113 9.02 -17.40 -22.81
C GLU A 113 9.46 -16.20 -23.67
N LYS A 114 8.62 -15.16 -23.74
CA LYS A 114 8.99 -13.90 -24.41
C LYS A 114 10.22 -13.24 -23.77
N ALA A 115 10.29 -13.21 -22.46
CA ALA A 115 11.44 -12.66 -21.75
C ALA A 115 12.71 -13.47 -22.00
N ARG A 116 12.61 -14.80 -22.06
CA ARG A 116 13.73 -15.71 -22.38
C ARG A 116 14.22 -15.51 -23.81
N ALA A 117 13.30 -15.43 -24.76
CA ALA A 117 13.66 -15.22 -26.16
C ALA A 117 14.42 -13.89 -26.37
N ALA A 118 14.08 -12.86 -25.61
CA ALA A 118 14.75 -11.55 -25.68
C ALA A 118 16.14 -11.54 -24.98
N LEU A 119 16.43 -12.52 -24.14
CA LEU A 119 17.73 -12.67 -23.46
C LEU A 119 18.70 -13.62 -24.18
N ALA A 120 18.17 -14.42 -25.07
CA ALA A 120 18.96 -15.28 -25.93
C ALA A 120 19.59 -14.47 -27.04
#